data_aa895e6ffbd5c726071637107a2d9d45
#
_entry.id   aa895e6ffbd5c726071637107a2d9d45
#
_cell.length_a   1.000
_cell.length_b   1.000
_cell.length_c   1.000
_cell.angle_alpha   90.00
_cell.angle_beta   90.00
_cell.angle_gamma   90.00
#
_symmetry.space_group_name_H-M   'P 1'
#
loop_
_entity.id
_entity.type
_entity.pdbx_description
1 polymer ?
#
loop_
_entity_poly.entity_id
_entity_poly.type
_entity_poly.pdbx_seq_one_letter_code
_entity_poly.pdbx_strand_id
1 'polypeptide(L)'
;MKIFLSLLLVCFSLSAFAQTVGEVSASSTRMSPQTLKKLFLLKPGDAFTPETYDKAQDDLHNLRVFKKLDFSTTAQGDKVNISIDAQDGSYIFPLAFAAGGAKSAAGVSLAGGNLFKQGENTFLFVGGSQDGVTASAGITQGDDHLSLGYTKLNFDQRFYSGYRSNMFGIFSTTDDEDEYTNDLKGQVHSKKEQFSATYSHRFSRTVRAFIRPEYIRYAYSAPGFDNGNHNQITLGLRLMDDIRQGTNMGALSGYGLTDKEKSLRNLPHARQGYAADIFYTGGGNWTGSDYDIAKLGVNAAWVLELKNRHMLIVQGKAQDAFKASFSDEVLSAGLLTFGRYDRQIRGERGLGVGASFVYY
;
A
#
# COMPACT_ATOMS: atom_id res chain seq x y z
N MET A 1 -27.57 -43.91 -23.36
CA MET A 1 -26.44 -43.72 -24.32
C MET A 1 -26.63 -42.50 -25.22
N LYS A 2 -27.81 -42.23 -25.76
CA LYS A 2 -28.05 -41.06 -26.66
C LYS A 2 -27.89 -39.71 -25.95
N ILE A 3 -28.27 -39.56 -24.64
CA ILE A 3 -28.18 -38.34 -23.87
C ILE A 3 -26.69 -38.01 -23.53
N PHE A 4 -25.86 -39.01 -23.29
CA PHE A 4 -24.43 -38.82 -23.00
C PHE A 4 -23.67 -38.37 -24.23
N LEU A 5 -24.05 -38.86 -25.42
CA LEU A 5 -23.42 -38.43 -26.68
C LEU A 5 -23.82 -36.99 -27.04
N SER A 6 -25.04 -36.56 -26.73
CA SER A 6 -25.48 -35.19 -26.95
C SER A 6 -24.80 -34.22 -25.99
N LEU A 7 -24.55 -34.61 -24.74
CA LEU A 7 -23.82 -33.79 -23.80
C LEU A 7 -22.32 -33.63 -24.20
N LEU A 8 -21.72 -34.70 -24.70
CA LEU A 8 -20.35 -34.67 -25.21
C LEU A 8 -20.21 -33.78 -26.47
N LEU A 9 -21.20 -33.82 -27.38
CA LEU A 9 -21.22 -32.93 -28.55
C LEU A 9 -21.41 -31.46 -28.19
N VAL A 10 -22.21 -31.14 -27.15
CA VAL A 10 -22.38 -29.77 -26.66
C VAL A 10 -21.10 -29.26 -25.98
N CYS A 11 -20.35 -30.12 -25.29
CA CYS A 11 -19.05 -29.74 -24.73
C CYS A 11 -17.97 -29.50 -25.81
N PHE A 12 -18.04 -30.17 -26.96
CA PHE A 12 -17.11 -29.95 -28.07
C PHE A 12 -17.48 -28.74 -28.95
N SER A 13 -18.73 -28.32 -28.97
CA SER A 13 -19.17 -27.14 -29.74
C SER A 13 -18.95 -25.79 -29.00
N LEU A 14 -18.54 -25.82 -27.73
CA LEU A 14 -18.15 -24.66 -26.94
C LEU A 14 -16.65 -24.38 -26.93
N SER A 15 -15.87 -25.02 -27.77
CA SER A 15 -14.56 -24.52 -28.18
C SER A 15 -14.76 -23.28 -29.05
N ALA A 16 -15.32 -22.21 -28.46
CA ALA A 16 -15.15 -20.89 -29.02
C ALA A 16 -13.65 -20.74 -29.28
N PHE A 17 -13.26 -20.57 -30.54
CA PHE A 17 -11.87 -20.33 -30.92
C PHE A 17 -11.38 -19.16 -30.10
N ALA A 18 -10.69 -19.45 -29.00
CA ALA A 18 -10.12 -18.42 -28.16
C ALA A 18 -9.05 -17.74 -29.03
N GLN A 19 -9.33 -16.51 -29.43
CA GLN A 19 -8.34 -15.73 -30.14
C GLN A 19 -7.12 -15.56 -29.23
N THR A 20 -5.95 -15.56 -29.84
CA THR A 20 -4.70 -15.31 -29.11
C THR A 20 -4.12 -13.96 -29.54
N VAL A 21 -3.35 -13.35 -28.66
CA VAL A 21 -2.57 -12.17 -28.98
C VAL A 21 -1.52 -12.56 -30.03
N GLY A 22 -1.55 -11.89 -31.17
CA GLY A 22 -0.56 -12.03 -32.23
C GLY A 22 0.66 -11.15 -31.94
N GLU A 23 0.93 -10.19 -32.81
CA GLU A 23 2.00 -9.22 -32.58
C GLU A 23 1.50 -8.05 -31.72
N VAL A 24 2.36 -7.58 -30.79
CA VAL A 24 2.17 -6.33 -30.09
C VAL A 24 3.18 -5.32 -30.64
N SER A 25 2.70 -4.32 -31.35
CA SER A 25 3.50 -3.17 -31.81
C SER A 25 3.30 -1.98 -30.87
N ALA A 26 4.34 -1.18 -30.69
CA ALA A 26 4.29 -0.03 -29.80
C ALA A 26 5.12 1.13 -30.35
N SER A 27 4.59 2.34 -30.23
CA SER A 27 5.30 3.60 -30.48
C SER A 27 5.10 4.53 -29.27
N SER A 28 6.09 5.36 -28.99
CA SER A 28 6.02 6.32 -27.90
C SER A 28 6.88 7.54 -28.19
N THR A 29 6.52 8.69 -27.60
CA THR A 29 7.22 9.97 -27.83
C THR A 29 8.60 10.00 -27.20
N ARG A 30 8.77 9.39 -26.03
CA ARG A 30 10.02 9.48 -25.24
C ARG A 30 10.50 8.13 -24.74
N MET A 31 9.60 7.23 -24.43
CA MET A 31 9.87 5.88 -23.95
C MET A 31 10.28 4.97 -25.11
N SER A 32 11.13 3.98 -24.88
CA SER A 32 11.43 3.01 -25.95
C SER A 32 10.23 2.12 -26.24
N PRO A 33 10.01 1.71 -27.49
CA PRO A 33 8.96 0.75 -27.84
C PRO A 33 9.03 -0.54 -27.01
N GLN A 34 10.24 -1.02 -26.72
CA GLN A 34 10.46 -2.21 -25.90
C GLN A 34 9.98 -2.01 -24.44
N THR A 35 10.24 -0.84 -23.88
CA THR A 35 9.75 -0.49 -22.55
C THR A 35 8.23 -0.45 -22.51
N LEU A 36 7.59 0.19 -23.52
CA LEU A 36 6.14 0.25 -23.59
C LEU A 36 5.50 -1.13 -23.75
N LYS A 37 6.07 -2.01 -24.59
CA LYS A 37 5.64 -3.41 -24.72
C LYS A 37 5.79 -4.19 -23.42
N LYS A 38 6.86 -3.95 -22.65
CA LYS A 38 7.09 -4.57 -21.34
C LYS A 38 6.04 -4.15 -20.30
N LEU A 39 5.61 -2.90 -20.35
CA LEU A 39 4.58 -2.36 -19.45
C LEU A 39 3.16 -2.82 -19.81
N PHE A 40 2.93 -3.18 -21.07
CA PHE A 40 1.68 -3.77 -21.54
C PHE A 40 1.62 -5.25 -21.19
N LEU A 41 0.69 -5.63 -20.33
CA LEU A 41 0.69 -6.96 -19.71
C LEU A 41 0.27 -8.11 -20.64
N LEU A 42 -0.37 -7.82 -21.78
CA LEU A 42 -0.66 -8.83 -22.80
C LEU A 42 0.53 -9.08 -23.70
N LYS A 43 0.92 -10.33 -23.82
CA LYS A 43 2.08 -10.77 -24.63
C LYS A 43 1.61 -11.64 -25.81
N PRO A 44 2.40 -11.73 -26.88
CA PRO A 44 2.13 -12.68 -27.94
C PRO A 44 1.94 -14.10 -27.42
N GLY A 45 0.83 -14.74 -27.81
CA GLY A 45 0.44 -16.08 -27.35
C GLY A 45 -0.56 -16.10 -26.19
N ASP A 46 -0.77 -15.00 -25.48
CA ASP A 46 -1.77 -14.93 -24.43
C ASP A 46 -3.19 -15.04 -25.01
N ALA A 47 -4.14 -15.53 -24.22
CA ALA A 47 -5.54 -15.54 -24.61
C ALA A 47 -6.07 -14.10 -24.74
N PHE A 48 -6.64 -13.79 -25.90
CA PHE A 48 -7.27 -12.50 -26.15
C PHE A 48 -8.77 -12.57 -25.87
N THR A 49 -9.21 -11.82 -24.88
CA THR A 49 -10.63 -11.56 -24.64
C THR A 49 -10.83 -10.06 -24.44
N PRO A 50 -12.04 -9.52 -24.70
CA PRO A 50 -12.31 -8.11 -24.43
C PRO A 50 -11.93 -7.72 -22.98
N GLU A 51 -12.20 -8.58 -22.02
CA GLU A 51 -11.90 -8.33 -20.61
C GLU A 51 -10.37 -8.25 -20.35
N THR A 52 -9.58 -9.19 -20.90
CA THR A 52 -8.11 -9.17 -20.74
C THR A 52 -7.49 -7.96 -21.41
N TYR A 53 -8.05 -7.56 -22.56
CA TYR A 53 -7.61 -6.38 -23.29
C TYR A 53 -7.92 -5.07 -22.55
N ASP A 54 -9.16 -4.91 -22.08
CA ASP A 54 -9.56 -3.73 -21.31
C ASP A 54 -8.73 -3.59 -20.02
N LYS A 55 -8.46 -4.70 -19.35
CA LYS A 55 -7.58 -4.73 -18.17
C LYS A 55 -6.15 -4.27 -18.50
N ALA A 56 -5.60 -4.74 -19.62
CA ALA A 56 -4.26 -4.34 -20.03
C ALA A 56 -4.18 -2.84 -20.39
N GLN A 57 -5.22 -2.30 -21.02
CA GLN A 57 -5.34 -0.86 -21.27
C GLN A 57 -5.42 -0.07 -19.95
N ASP A 58 -6.27 -0.50 -19.02
CA ASP A 58 -6.41 0.12 -17.71
C ASP A 58 -5.09 0.13 -16.93
N ASP A 59 -4.31 -0.95 -17.01
CA ASP A 59 -3.01 -1.04 -16.33
C ASP A 59 -2.02 0.00 -16.90
N LEU A 60 -1.97 0.20 -18.21
CA LEU A 60 -1.17 1.28 -18.79
C LEU A 60 -1.68 2.67 -18.40
N HIS A 61 -2.99 2.91 -18.46
CA HIS A 61 -3.58 4.17 -18.00
C HIS A 61 -3.27 4.45 -16.53
N ASN A 62 -3.22 3.43 -15.71
CA ASN A 62 -2.94 3.54 -14.27
C ASN A 62 -1.50 3.93 -13.95
N LEU A 63 -0.56 3.81 -14.89
CA LEU A 63 0.80 4.35 -14.71
C LEU A 63 0.82 5.87 -14.64
N ARG A 64 -0.20 6.55 -15.20
CA ARG A 64 -0.35 8.03 -15.16
C ARG A 64 0.83 8.80 -15.74
N VAL A 65 1.58 8.19 -16.64
CA VAL A 65 2.73 8.79 -17.33
C VAL A 65 2.40 9.16 -18.79
N PHE A 66 1.21 8.79 -19.25
CA PHE A 66 0.78 9.03 -20.63
C PHE A 66 -0.20 10.20 -20.70
N LYS A 67 0.05 11.12 -21.61
CA LYS A 67 -0.89 12.19 -21.96
C LYS A 67 -2.01 11.68 -22.85
N LYS A 68 -1.66 10.74 -23.73
CA LYS A 68 -2.56 10.09 -24.66
C LYS A 68 -2.11 8.65 -24.86
N LEU A 69 -3.07 7.74 -24.94
CA LEU A 69 -2.89 6.35 -25.29
C LEU A 69 -3.95 5.98 -26.31
N ASP A 70 -3.51 5.64 -27.51
CA ASP A 70 -4.38 5.13 -28.57
C ASP A 70 -4.09 3.64 -28.76
N PHE A 71 -5.13 2.85 -28.78
CA PHE A 71 -5.05 1.42 -28.98
C PHE A 71 -5.83 1.03 -30.24
N SER A 72 -5.26 0.15 -31.04
CA SER A 72 -5.98 -0.46 -32.16
C SER A 72 -5.70 -1.94 -32.22
N THR A 73 -6.68 -2.70 -32.70
CA THR A 73 -6.57 -4.14 -32.87
C THR A 73 -6.89 -4.52 -34.31
N THR A 74 -6.16 -5.50 -34.84
CA THR A 74 -6.39 -6.06 -36.16
C THR A 74 -6.44 -7.57 -36.07
N ALA A 75 -7.60 -8.17 -36.40
CA ALA A 75 -7.75 -9.62 -36.43
C ALA A 75 -7.05 -10.21 -37.66
N GLN A 76 -6.29 -11.26 -37.44
CA GLN A 76 -5.62 -12.02 -38.49
C GLN A 76 -5.81 -13.52 -38.21
N GLY A 77 -6.90 -14.10 -38.72
CA GLY A 77 -7.29 -15.46 -38.42
C GLY A 77 -7.68 -15.62 -36.94
N ASP A 78 -7.00 -16.52 -36.24
CA ASP A 78 -7.13 -16.79 -34.80
C ASP A 78 -6.30 -15.85 -33.93
N LYS A 79 -5.54 -14.94 -34.55
CA LYS A 79 -4.68 -13.99 -33.83
C LYS A 79 -5.23 -12.57 -33.91
N VAL A 80 -5.01 -11.83 -32.84
CA VAL A 80 -5.30 -10.39 -32.77
C VAL A 80 -4.01 -9.63 -32.56
N ASN A 81 -3.62 -8.86 -33.55
CA ASN A 81 -2.48 -7.96 -33.44
C ASN A 81 -2.92 -6.67 -32.73
N ILE A 82 -2.08 -6.20 -31.83
CA ILE A 82 -2.36 -5.01 -31.01
C ILE A 82 -1.33 -3.93 -31.36
N SER A 83 -1.79 -2.73 -31.64
CA SER A 83 -0.93 -1.56 -31.82
C SER A 83 -1.22 -0.53 -30.74
N ILE A 84 -0.16 -0.01 -30.12
CA ILE A 84 -0.20 0.98 -29.05
C ILE A 84 0.56 2.19 -29.52
N ASP A 85 -0.11 3.34 -29.59
CA ASP A 85 0.51 4.64 -29.82
C ASP A 85 0.39 5.52 -28.60
N ALA A 86 1.54 5.87 -28.00
CA ALA A 86 1.60 6.53 -26.71
C ALA A 86 2.26 7.90 -26.84
N GLN A 87 1.59 8.91 -26.34
CA GLN A 87 2.20 10.20 -26.06
C GLN A 87 2.53 10.26 -24.58
N ASP A 88 3.75 9.87 -24.22
CA ASP A 88 4.23 9.92 -22.85
C ASP A 88 4.80 11.29 -22.48
N GLY A 89 4.78 11.59 -21.20
CA GLY A 89 5.34 12.79 -20.62
C GLY A 89 6.10 12.47 -19.34
N SER A 90 6.80 13.42 -18.80
CA SER A 90 7.30 13.38 -17.43
C SER A 90 6.67 14.50 -16.63
N TYR A 91 6.51 14.25 -15.35
CA TYR A 91 6.00 15.27 -14.43
C TYR A 91 6.76 15.20 -13.10
N ILE A 92 6.81 16.33 -12.42
CA ILE A 92 7.21 16.45 -11.02
C ILE A 92 6.12 17.27 -10.34
N PHE A 93 5.56 16.74 -9.27
CA PHE A 93 4.50 17.37 -8.52
C PHE A 93 4.94 17.56 -7.06
N PRO A 94 5.23 18.82 -6.67
CA PRO A 94 5.55 19.14 -5.29
C PRO A 94 4.28 19.28 -4.45
N LEU A 95 4.32 18.76 -3.22
CA LEU A 95 3.30 18.97 -2.19
C LEU A 95 3.97 19.42 -0.92
N ALA A 96 3.43 20.44 -0.30
CA ALA A 96 3.76 20.83 1.06
C ALA A 96 2.54 20.63 1.94
N PHE A 97 2.76 20.21 3.18
CA PHE A 97 1.71 20.10 4.17
C PHE A 97 2.19 20.64 5.50
N ALA A 98 1.25 21.13 6.28
CA ALA A 98 1.45 21.48 7.67
C ALA A 98 0.19 21.10 8.45
N ALA A 99 0.37 20.54 9.61
CA ALA A 99 -0.71 20.23 10.55
C ALA A 99 -0.36 20.81 11.91
N GLY A 100 -1.33 21.47 12.52
CA GLY A 100 -1.23 22.03 13.86
C GLY A 100 -2.13 21.27 14.83
N GLY A 101 -1.89 21.45 16.12
CA GLY A 101 -2.63 20.82 17.21
C GLY A 101 -1.75 20.73 18.44
N ALA A 102 -1.99 19.75 19.31
CA ALA A 102 -1.12 19.48 20.47
C ALA A 102 0.34 19.22 20.06
N LYS A 103 0.56 18.73 18.83
CA LYS A 103 1.86 18.59 18.19
C LYS A 103 1.77 19.09 16.75
N SER A 104 2.73 19.93 16.37
CA SER A 104 2.83 20.46 15.02
C SER A 104 3.72 19.57 14.17
N ALA A 105 3.34 19.37 12.91
CA ALA A 105 4.12 18.65 11.92
C ALA A 105 4.09 19.42 10.59
N ALA A 106 5.19 19.39 9.86
CA ALA A 106 5.27 19.96 8.53
C ALA A 106 6.17 19.08 7.64
N GLY A 107 5.95 19.14 6.34
CA GLY A 107 6.77 18.39 5.42
C GLY A 107 6.54 18.78 3.97
N VAL A 108 7.40 18.23 3.13
CA VAL A 108 7.34 18.35 1.69
C VAL A 108 7.42 16.97 1.06
N SER A 109 6.71 16.79 -0.03
CA SER A 109 6.85 15.61 -0.87
C SER A 109 6.98 16.01 -2.33
N LEU A 110 7.72 15.20 -3.08
CA LEU A 110 7.82 15.29 -4.52
C LEU A 110 7.35 13.96 -5.10
N ALA A 111 6.37 14.00 -5.98
CA ALA A 111 6.00 12.84 -6.78
C ALA A 111 6.44 13.09 -8.22
N GLY A 112 7.02 12.09 -8.86
CA GLY A 112 7.47 12.18 -10.22
C GLY A 112 7.03 10.96 -11.03
N GLY A 113 6.80 11.16 -12.32
CA GLY A 113 6.50 10.07 -13.23
C GLY A 113 7.31 10.19 -14.52
N ASN A 114 7.80 9.05 -14.98
CA ASN A 114 8.54 8.88 -16.22
C ASN A 114 9.75 9.84 -16.36
N LEU A 115 10.46 10.09 -15.26
CA LEU A 115 11.63 10.99 -15.25
C LEU A 115 12.79 10.37 -16.04
N PHE A 116 12.95 9.04 -15.92
CA PHE A 116 14.00 8.26 -16.59
C PHE A 116 13.53 7.63 -17.90
N LYS A 117 12.31 7.97 -18.37
CA LYS A 117 11.70 7.44 -19.62
C LYS A 117 11.46 5.92 -19.60
N GLN A 118 11.24 5.35 -18.41
CA GLN A 118 11.04 3.93 -18.19
C GLN A 118 9.62 3.61 -17.70
N GLY A 119 8.71 4.62 -17.68
CA GLY A 119 7.37 4.48 -17.16
C GLY A 119 7.31 4.36 -15.64
N GLU A 120 8.37 4.75 -14.98
CA GLU A 120 8.47 4.69 -13.52
C GLU A 120 7.68 5.80 -12.83
N ASN A 121 7.25 5.52 -11.60
CA ASN A 121 6.77 6.50 -10.64
C ASN A 121 7.74 6.61 -9.50
N THR A 122 8.07 7.82 -9.12
CA THR A 122 9.01 8.14 -8.04
C THR A 122 8.33 8.98 -6.98
N PHE A 123 8.77 8.86 -5.75
CA PHE A 123 8.39 9.78 -4.70
C PHE A 123 9.58 10.08 -3.78
N LEU A 124 9.57 11.29 -3.22
CA LEU A 124 10.43 11.71 -2.14
C LEU A 124 9.56 12.42 -1.11
N PHE A 125 9.76 12.10 0.15
CA PHE A 125 9.07 12.72 1.28
C PHE A 125 10.09 13.09 2.34
N VAL A 126 9.97 14.29 2.89
CA VAL A 126 10.69 14.73 4.09
C VAL A 126 9.72 15.50 4.96
N GLY A 127 9.58 15.09 6.20
CA GLY A 127 8.71 15.75 7.17
C GLY A 127 9.31 15.74 8.57
N GLY A 128 8.86 16.67 9.38
CA GLY A 128 9.29 16.78 10.77
C GLY A 128 8.14 17.19 11.67
N SER A 129 8.30 16.88 12.93
CA SER A 129 7.44 17.31 14.03
C SER A 129 8.30 17.66 15.24
N GLN A 130 7.66 18.08 16.33
CA GLN A 130 8.35 18.28 17.60
C GLN A 130 9.03 17.00 18.11
N ASP A 131 8.51 15.82 17.71
CA ASP A 131 9.03 14.53 18.14
C ASP A 131 10.16 14.01 17.24
N GLY A 132 10.43 14.62 16.09
CA GLY A 132 11.50 14.18 15.20
C GLY A 132 11.25 14.36 13.71
N VAL A 133 11.99 13.61 12.92
CA VAL A 133 12.00 13.72 11.46
C VAL A 133 11.76 12.37 10.80
N THR A 134 11.13 12.40 9.64
CA THR A 134 10.95 11.24 8.76
C THR A 134 11.29 11.63 7.33
N ALA A 135 12.05 10.79 6.64
CA ALA A 135 12.31 10.93 5.22
C ALA A 135 12.05 9.58 4.52
N SER A 136 11.53 9.63 3.33
CA SER A 136 11.38 8.42 2.50
C SER A 136 11.51 8.75 1.03
N ALA A 137 12.02 7.78 0.28
CA ALA A 137 12.12 7.86 -1.17
C ALA A 137 11.75 6.51 -1.78
N GLY A 138 11.18 6.50 -2.97
CA GLY A 138 10.89 5.25 -3.63
C GLY A 138 10.69 5.42 -5.13
N ILE A 139 10.82 4.29 -5.81
CA ILE A 139 10.60 4.13 -7.25
C ILE A 139 9.77 2.88 -7.50
N THR A 140 8.81 3.00 -8.38
CA THR A 140 8.04 1.88 -8.92
C THR A 140 8.24 1.84 -10.42
N GLN A 141 8.67 0.69 -10.94
CA GLN A 141 8.87 0.48 -12.37
C GLN A 141 8.30 -0.88 -12.76
N GLY A 142 7.25 -0.88 -13.57
CA GLY A 142 6.55 -2.13 -13.94
C GLY A 142 6.08 -2.89 -12.70
N ASP A 143 6.60 -4.10 -12.52
CA ASP A 143 6.23 -4.98 -11.42
C ASP A 143 7.05 -4.76 -10.14
N ASP A 144 8.12 -3.99 -10.23
CA ASP A 144 9.07 -3.78 -9.15
C ASP A 144 8.83 -2.47 -8.41
N HIS A 145 8.98 -2.50 -7.10
CA HIS A 145 8.97 -1.31 -6.25
C HIS A 145 10.12 -1.39 -5.26
N LEU A 146 10.90 -0.32 -5.18
CA LEU A 146 11.94 -0.12 -4.18
C LEU A 146 11.65 1.16 -3.41
N SER A 147 11.72 1.11 -2.09
CA SER A 147 11.66 2.30 -1.25
C SER A 147 12.65 2.24 -0.11
N LEU A 148 13.12 3.42 0.29
CA LEU A 148 13.99 3.65 1.43
C LEU A 148 13.28 4.58 2.40
N GLY A 149 13.45 4.33 3.68
CA GLY A 149 12.87 5.14 4.75
C GLY A 149 13.87 5.40 5.86
N TYR A 150 13.84 6.61 6.39
CA TYR A 150 14.56 7.00 7.59
C TYR A 150 13.60 7.69 8.54
N THR A 151 13.66 7.34 9.82
CA THR A 151 12.86 7.96 10.87
C THR A 151 13.73 8.13 12.11
N LYS A 152 13.71 9.33 12.66
CA LYS A 152 14.32 9.62 13.96
C LYS A 152 13.29 10.33 14.82
N LEU A 153 12.95 9.71 15.95
CA LEU A 153 11.93 10.19 16.87
C LEU A 153 12.51 10.33 18.27
N ASN A 154 12.09 11.38 18.95
CA ASN A 154 12.27 11.56 20.38
C ASN A 154 10.87 11.79 20.96
N PHE A 155 10.43 10.93 21.83
CA PHE A 155 9.08 11.05 22.39
C PHE A 155 9.02 10.51 23.83
N ASP A 156 8.11 11.04 24.58
CA ASP A 156 7.84 10.58 25.93
C ASP A 156 6.77 9.50 25.92
N GLN A 157 7.10 8.36 26.50
CA GLN A 157 6.14 7.28 26.76
C GLN A 157 5.60 7.43 28.17
N ARG A 158 4.28 7.49 28.29
CA ARG A 158 3.59 7.55 29.57
C ARG A 158 3.00 6.20 29.90
N PHE A 159 3.21 5.73 31.12
CA PHE A 159 2.70 4.46 31.63
C PHE A 159 1.65 4.71 32.69
N TYR A 160 0.53 4.04 32.56
CA TYR A 160 -0.61 4.17 33.48
C TYR A 160 -0.88 2.85 34.19
N SER A 161 -1.32 2.86 35.44
CA SER A 161 -1.49 1.66 36.28
C SER A 161 -2.76 0.87 36.04
N GLY A 162 -3.63 1.29 35.18
CA GLY A 162 -4.87 0.62 34.90
C GLY A 162 -5.50 1.13 33.64
N TYR A 163 -6.10 0.23 32.90
CA TYR A 163 -6.93 0.56 31.76
C TYR A 163 -8.39 0.46 32.20
N ARG A 164 -9.05 1.59 32.45
CA ARG A 164 -10.50 1.65 32.49
C ARG A 164 -11.02 1.70 31.06
N SER A 165 -11.25 0.53 30.49
CA SER A 165 -11.95 0.40 29.22
C SER A 165 -13.41 0.78 29.42
N ASN A 166 -13.78 2.02 29.14
CA ASN A 166 -15.15 2.29 28.75
C ASN A 166 -15.34 1.71 27.34
N MET A 167 -15.89 0.51 27.26
CA MET A 167 -16.17 -0.19 25.99
C MET A 167 -17.07 0.63 25.04
N PHE A 168 -17.63 1.73 25.53
CA PHE A 168 -18.44 2.70 24.80
C PHE A 168 -17.83 4.10 24.70
N GLY A 169 -16.54 4.26 24.98
CA GLY A 169 -15.83 5.56 24.89
C GLY A 169 -15.86 6.24 23.52
N ILE A 170 -16.43 5.62 22.52
CA ILE A 170 -16.71 6.22 21.20
C ILE A 170 -17.69 7.41 21.32
N PHE A 171 -18.46 7.52 22.37
CA PHE A 171 -19.49 8.56 22.58
C PHE A 171 -19.25 9.46 23.80
N SER A 172 -18.12 9.31 24.50
CA SER A 172 -17.78 10.18 25.61
C SER A 172 -17.20 11.49 25.08
N THR A 173 -17.99 12.54 25.15
CA THR A 173 -17.58 13.92 24.81
C THR A 173 -16.98 14.65 26.01
N THR A 174 -16.69 13.96 27.10
CA THR A 174 -16.08 14.54 28.28
C THR A 174 -14.57 14.53 28.16
N ASP A 175 -13.98 15.72 28.21
CA ASP A 175 -12.55 15.98 28.32
C ASP A 175 -12.03 15.58 29.73
N ASP A 176 -12.11 14.29 30.05
CA ASP A 176 -11.59 13.74 31.31
C ASP A 176 -10.06 13.59 31.23
N GLU A 177 -9.36 14.71 30.99
CA GLU A 177 -7.90 14.78 31.18
C GLU A 177 -7.50 14.42 32.60
N ASP A 178 -8.34 14.75 33.56
CA ASP A 178 -8.06 14.64 35.00
C ASP A 178 -8.16 13.18 35.49
N GLU A 179 -8.97 12.33 34.90
CA GLU A 179 -9.12 10.93 35.35
C GLU A 179 -7.90 10.06 35.03
N TYR A 180 -7.08 10.43 34.04
CA TYR A 180 -5.89 9.68 33.62
C TYR A 180 -4.59 10.20 34.24
N THR A 181 -4.53 11.44 34.68
CA THR A 181 -3.35 12.02 35.36
C THR A 181 -3.11 11.40 36.72
N ASN A 182 -4.14 10.92 37.40
CA ASN A 182 -4.05 10.31 38.72
C ASN A 182 -3.45 8.90 38.70
N ASP A 183 -3.49 8.20 37.57
CA ASP A 183 -2.97 6.82 37.40
C ASP A 183 -1.63 6.77 36.69
N LEU A 184 -1.00 7.88 36.35
CA LEU A 184 0.30 7.93 35.68
C LEU A 184 1.37 7.34 36.60
N LYS A 185 1.93 6.20 36.25
CA LYS A 185 2.97 5.49 37.01
C LYS A 185 4.39 5.90 36.62
N GLY A 186 4.55 6.47 35.46
CA GLY A 186 5.86 6.92 35.02
C GLY A 186 5.85 7.48 33.60
N GLN A 187 6.91 8.23 33.31
CA GLN A 187 7.20 8.75 32.00
C GLN A 187 8.64 8.41 31.67
N VAL A 188 8.86 7.86 30.48
CA VAL A 188 10.18 7.47 30.00
C VAL A 188 10.44 8.17 28.69
N HIS A 189 11.52 8.92 28.62
CA HIS A 189 11.98 9.50 27.38
C HIS A 189 12.56 8.43 26.48
N SER A 190 12.10 8.36 25.24
CA SER A 190 12.47 7.33 24.26
C SER A 190 13.04 7.99 23.01
N LYS A 191 14.14 7.45 22.52
CA LYS A 191 14.70 7.79 21.21
C LYS A 191 14.62 6.58 20.32
N LYS A 192 14.09 6.77 19.11
CA LYS A 192 14.06 5.76 18.07
C LYS A 192 14.76 6.28 16.83
N GLU A 193 15.68 5.50 16.30
CA GLU A 193 16.26 5.72 15.00
C GLU A 193 16.03 4.48 14.15
N GLN A 194 15.48 4.66 12.96
CA GLN A 194 15.11 3.56 12.08
C GLN A 194 15.51 3.89 10.65
N PHE A 195 16.18 2.95 10.02
CA PHE A 195 16.39 2.91 8.58
C PHE A 195 15.73 1.66 8.02
N SER A 196 14.99 1.79 6.93
CA SER A 196 14.32 0.68 6.27
C SER A 196 14.53 0.72 4.76
N ALA A 197 14.63 -0.45 4.16
CA ALA A 197 14.56 -0.62 2.72
C ALA A 197 13.44 -1.62 2.42
N THR A 198 12.58 -1.33 1.45
CA THR A 198 11.54 -2.27 1.03
C THR A 198 11.70 -2.52 -0.46
N TYR A 199 11.84 -3.79 -0.81
CA TYR A 199 11.70 -4.24 -2.20
C TYR A 199 10.44 -5.07 -2.31
N SER A 200 9.65 -4.86 -3.36
CA SER A 200 8.51 -5.72 -3.65
C SER A 200 8.39 -5.98 -5.15
N HIS A 201 7.95 -7.20 -5.48
CA HIS A 201 7.73 -7.65 -6.84
C HIS A 201 6.30 -8.14 -7.01
N ARG A 202 5.65 -7.73 -8.09
CA ARG A 202 4.29 -8.13 -8.46
C ARG A 202 4.36 -9.35 -9.38
N PHE A 203 3.90 -10.49 -8.91
CA PHE A 203 3.85 -11.74 -9.68
C PHE A 203 2.60 -11.83 -10.56
N SER A 204 1.52 -11.22 -10.11
CA SER A 204 0.28 -11.12 -10.85
C SER A 204 -0.44 -9.82 -10.50
N ARG A 205 -1.55 -9.55 -11.14
CA ARG A 205 -2.37 -8.36 -10.82
C ARG A 205 -2.77 -8.31 -9.34
N THR A 206 -3.01 -9.47 -8.74
CA THR A 206 -3.54 -9.59 -7.37
C THR A 206 -2.51 -9.99 -6.33
N VAL A 207 -1.30 -10.39 -6.72
CA VAL A 207 -0.28 -10.93 -5.80
C VAL A 207 1.03 -10.18 -5.92
N ARG A 208 1.51 -9.66 -4.81
CA ARG A 208 2.82 -9.02 -4.67
C ARG A 208 3.54 -9.63 -3.47
N ALA A 209 4.81 -10.01 -3.61
CA ALA A 209 5.67 -10.31 -2.48
C ALA A 209 6.54 -9.11 -2.12
N PHE A 210 6.94 -9.02 -0.87
CA PHE A 210 7.87 -8.00 -0.42
C PHE A 210 8.85 -8.52 0.62
N ILE A 211 10.01 -7.87 0.65
CA ILE A 211 11.02 -8.01 1.68
C ILE A 211 11.37 -6.63 2.23
N ARG A 212 11.49 -6.50 3.54
CA ARG A 212 11.81 -5.24 4.20
C ARG A 212 12.82 -5.48 5.33
N PRO A 213 14.11 -5.34 5.08
CA PRO A 213 15.12 -5.20 6.13
C PRO A 213 14.97 -3.84 6.82
N GLU A 214 15.13 -3.85 8.14
CA GLU A 214 15.05 -2.67 8.98
C GLU A 214 16.20 -2.69 9.99
N TYR A 215 16.94 -1.58 10.04
CA TYR A 215 17.84 -1.26 11.13
C TYR A 215 17.08 -0.34 12.09
N ILE A 216 16.93 -0.76 13.34
CA ILE A 216 16.18 -0.01 14.35
C ILE A 216 17.04 0.06 15.60
N ARG A 217 17.17 1.25 16.16
CA ARG A 217 17.83 1.49 17.44
C ARG A 217 16.89 2.20 18.38
N TYR A 218 16.77 1.64 19.57
CA TYR A 218 16.07 2.27 20.68
C TYR A 218 17.02 2.69 21.78
N ALA A 219 16.73 3.84 22.42
CA ALA A 219 17.38 4.29 23.63
C ALA A 219 16.33 4.89 24.57
N TYR A 220 16.25 4.35 25.77
CA TYR A 220 15.33 4.78 26.83
C TYR A 220 16.12 5.41 27.97
N SER A 221 15.54 6.44 28.60
CA SER A 221 16.17 7.16 29.71
C SER A 221 16.07 6.41 31.06
N ALA A 222 15.26 5.35 31.12
CA ALA A 222 15.06 4.59 32.34
C ALA A 222 15.69 3.19 32.25
N PRO A 223 16.21 2.65 33.35
CA PRO A 223 16.70 1.27 33.40
C PRO A 223 15.56 0.28 33.28
N GLY A 224 15.86 -0.93 32.81
CA GLY A 224 14.88 -2.01 32.64
C GLY A 224 14.12 -2.02 31.30
N PHE A 225 14.41 -1.08 30.41
CA PHE A 225 13.93 -1.08 29.04
C PHE A 225 14.99 -1.65 28.10
N ASP A 226 14.54 -2.17 26.99
CA ASP A 226 15.32 -2.82 25.94
C ASP A 226 16.06 -1.79 25.05
N ASN A 227 17.13 -1.24 25.59
CA ASN A 227 18.05 -0.37 24.83
C ASN A 227 18.89 -1.22 23.87
N GLY A 228 19.07 -0.75 22.65
CA GLY A 228 19.96 -1.41 21.69
C GLY A 228 19.39 -1.47 20.29
N ASN A 229 19.93 -2.42 19.53
CA ASN A 229 19.58 -2.64 18.15
C ASN A 229 18.45 -3.71 18.05
N HIS A 230 17.42 -3.38 17.29
CA HIS A 230 16.27 -4.24 17.01
C HIS A 230 16.17 -4.50 15.51
N ASN A 231 17.28 -5.00 14.94
CA ASN A 231 17.36 -5.22 13.51
C ASN A 231 16.49 -6.41 13.11
N GLN A 232 15.70 -6.23 12.08
CA GLN A 232 14.73 -7.23 11.67
C GLN A 232 14.56 -7.28 10.15
N ILE A 233 14.05 -8.40 9.66
CA ILE A 233 13.65 -8.57 8.27
C ILE A 233 12.19 -9.00 8.25
N THR A 234 11.36 -8.26 7.50
CA THR A 234 9.97 -8.63 7.24
C THR A 234 9.85 -9.21 5.84
N LEU A 235 9.25 -10.37 5.75
CA LEU A 235 8.84 -11.01 4.49
C LEU A 235 7.33 -11.05 4.44
N GLY A 236 6.73 -10.77 3.28
CA GLY A 236 5.29 -10.81 3.20
C GLY A 236 4.75 -10.94 1.79
N LEU A 237 3.47 -11.26 1.77
CA LEU A 237 2.65 -11.30 0.58
C LEU A 237 1.53 -10.27 0.72
N ARG A 238 1.33 -9.47 -0.31
CA ARG A 238 0.17 -8.62 -0.47
C ARG A 238 -0.76 -9.21 -1.50
N LEU A 239 -1.97 -9.46 -1.08
CA LEU A 239 -3.09 -9.85 -1.93
C LEU A 239 -3.96 -8.61 -2.12
N MET A 240 -4.28 -8.25 -3.35
CA MET A 240 -5.08 -7.06 -3.63
C MET A 240 -5.91 -7.25 -4.89
N ASP A 241 -7.13 -6.76 -4.86
CA ASP A 241 -8.01 -6.68 -6.01
C ASP A 241 -8.62 -5.29 -6.05
N ASP A 242 -8.43 -4.62 -7.15
CA ASP A 242 -8.96 -3.31 -7.58
C ASP A 242 -9.08 -2.18 -6.53
N ILE A 243 -8.50 -2.34 -5.32
CA ILE A 243 -8.32 -1.21 -4.42
C ILE A 243 -7.29 -0.27 -5.05
N ARG A 244 -7.75 0.78 -5.66
CA ARG A 244 -6.89 1.90 -6.01
C ARG A 244 -6.48 2.57 -4.70
N GLN A 245 -5.27 2.25 -4.27
CA GLN A 245 -4.65 2.98 -3.16
C GLN A 245 -4.68 4.46 -3.50
N GLY A 246 -5.17 5.22 -2.55
CA GLY A 246 -5.35 6.63 -2.45
C GLY A 246 -4.65 7.52 -3.47
N THR A 247 -4.91 8.77 -3.51
CA THR A 247 -4.43 9.75 -4.48
C THR A 247 -3.13 9.33 -5.17
N ASN A 248 -3.28 8.63 -6.32
CA ASN A 248 -2.15 8.45 -7.21
C ASN A 248 -1.73 9.86 -7.63
N MET A 249 -0.56 10.29 -7.16
CA MET A 249 -0.05 11.63 -7.44
C MET A 249 0.03 11.90 -8.94
N GLY A 250 0.21 10.85 -9.75
CA GLY A 250 0.10 10.95 -11.20
C GLY A 250 -1.30 11.38 -11.68
N ALA A 251 -2.36 11.02 -10.98
CA ALA A 251 -3.71 11.48 -11.33
C ALA A 251 -3.88 12.99 -11.14
N LEU A 252 -3.15 13.61 -10.21
CA LEU A 252 -3.14 15.05 -10.00
C LEU A 252 -2.48 15.80 -11.17
N SER A 253 -1.55 15.17 -11.89
CA SER A 253 -0.94 15.74 -13.10
C SER A 253 -1.91 15.83 -14.27
N GLY A 254 -3.04 15.15 -14.21
CA GLY A 254 -4.03 15.07 -15.30
C GLY A 254 -3.62 14.16 -16.46
N TYR A 255 -2.48 13.46 -16.36
CA TYR A 255 -2.02 12.55 -17.40
C TYR A 255 -2.80 11.21 -17.35
N GLY A 256 -3.11 10.68 -18.53
CA GLY A 256 -3.73 9.37 -18.67
C GLY A 256 -5.13 9.23 -18.06
N LEU A 257 -5.84 10.33 -17.83
CA LEU A 257 -7.23 10.29 -17.39
C LEU A 257 -8.14 9.92 -18.56
N THR A 258 -8.96 8.88 -18.39
CA THR A 258 -10.07 8.59 -19.29
C THR A 258 -11.13 9.69 -19.18
N ASP A 259 -12.00 9.82 -20.18
CA ASP A 259 -13.08 10.83 -20.13
C ASP A 259 -14.03 10.60 -18.95
N LYS A 260 -14.24 9.34 -18.57
CA LYS A 260 -14.98 8.97 -17.36
C LYS A 260 -14.27 9.47 -16.09
N GLU A 261 -12.96 9.35 -16.01
CA GLU A 261 -12.17 9.84 -14.89
C GLU A 261 -12.05 11.36 -14.86
N LYS A 262 -11.99 12.02 -16.02
CA LYS A 262 -12.03 13.48 -16.12
C LYS A 262 -13.34 14.06 -15.56
N SER A 263 -14.47 13.39 -15.79
CA SER A 263 -15.76 13.79 -15.22
C SER A 263 -15.84 13.60 -13.71
N LEU A 264 -14.96 12.79 -13.14
CA LEU A 264 -14.89 12.42 -11.73
C LEU A 264 -13.72 13.09 -11.00
N ARG A 265 -13.12 14.12 -11.61
CA ARG A 265 -11.84 14.75 -11.21
C ARG A 265 -11.73 15.20 -9.75
N ASN A 266 -12.85 15.43 -9.11
CA ASN A 266 -12.91 16.02 -7.76
C ASN A 266 -13.18 14.98 -6.66
N LEU A 267 -13.17 13.67 -6.97
CA LEU A 267 -13.52 12.65 -6.01
C LEU A 267 -12.33 11.70 -5.78
N PRO A 268 -11.91 11.49 -4.55
CA PRO A 268 -11.01 10.40 -4.22
C PRO A 268 -11.74 9.09 -4.56
N HIS A 269 -11.21 8.32 -5.48
CA HIS A 269 -11.83 7.08 -5.91
C HIS A 269 -11.14 5.90 -5.24
N ALA A 270 -11.72 5.43 -4.13
CA ALA A 270 -11.57 4.04 -3.79
C ALA A 270 -12.63 3.28 -4.60
N ARG A 271 -12.21 2.36 -5.47
CA ARG A 271 -13.12 1.40 -6.07
C ARG A 271 -13.39 0.28 -5.07
N GLN A 272 -14.49 -0.42 -5.28
CA GLN A 272 -14.76 -1.66 -4.57
C GLN A 272 -13.59 -2.63 -4.75
N GLY A 273 -13.15 -3.25 -3.66
CA GLY A 273 -12.08 -4.22 -3.70
C GLY A 273 -11.50 -4.52 -2.33
N TYR A 274 -10.45 -5.32 -2.28
CA TYR A 274 -9.77 -5.68 -1.04
C TYR A 274 -8.24 -5.58 -1.17
N ALA A 275 -7.58 -5.40 -0.03
CA ALA A 275 -6.14 -5.59 0.11
C ALA A 275 -5.87 -6.34 1.41
N ALA A 276 -4.97 -7.31 1.38
CA ALA A 276 -4.53 -8.03 2.56
C ALA A 276 -3.02 -8.25 2.51
N ASP A 277 -2.33 -7.90 3.59
CA ASP A 277 -0.93 -8.20 3.79
C ASP A 277 -0.81 -9.34 4.81
N ILE A 278 -0.10 -10.40 4.45
CA ILE A 278 0.31 -11.47 5.36
C ILE A 278 1.82 -11.38 5.45
N PHE A 279 2.36 -11.27 6.66
CA PHE A 279 3.79 -11.05 6.83
C PHE A 279 4.36 -11.76 8.06
N TYR A 280 5.62 -12.12 7.94
CA TYR A 280 6.46 -12.59 9.03
C TYR A 280 7.63 -11.63 9.21
N THR A 281 7.92 -11.28 10.45
CA THR A 281 9.09 -10.47 10.83
C THR A 281 9.97 -11.27 11.75
N GLY A 282 11.24 -11.38 11.42
CA GLY A 282 12.26 -12.07 12.22
C GLY A 282 13.50 -11.23 12.43
N GLY A 283 14.10 -11.36 13.60
CA GLY A 283 15.35 -10.72 14.00
C GLY A 283 16.05 -11.49 15.10
N GLY A 284 17.32 -11.19 15.33
CA GLY A 284 18.16 -11.82 16.33
C GLY A 284 19.64 -11.61 15.99
N ASN A 285 20.53 -12.39 16.57
CA ASN A 285 21.97 -12.27 16.31
C ASN A 285 22.34 -12.30 14.82
N TRP A 286 21.59 -13.06 14.00
CA TRP A 286 21.82 -13.17 12.55
C TRP A 286 21.49 -11.89 11.77
N THR A 287 20.70 -10.97 12.33
CA THR A 287 20.42 -9.65 11.80
C THR A 287 21.24 -8.56 12.47
N GLY A 288 22.05 -8.89 13.48
CA GLY A 288 22.71 -7.94 14.36
C GLY A 288 21.76 -7.25 15.35
N SER A 289 20.64 -7.91 15.67
CA SER A 289 19.72 -7.46 16.72
C SER A 289 20.22 -7.96 18.08
N ASP A 290 20.10 -7.12 19.10
CA ASP A 290 20.40 -7.47 20.48
C ASP A 290 19.27 -8.31 21.10
N TYR A 291 18.14 -8.42 20.42
CA TYR A 291 16.93 -9.12 20.87
C TYR A 291 16.41 -10.09 19.81
N ASP A 292 15.87 -11.20 20.28
CA ASP A 292 15.14 -12.13 19.42
C ASP A 292 13.76 -11.56 19.06
N ILE A 293 13.44 -11.55 17.78
CA ILE A 293 12.18 -11.01 17.24
C ILE A 293 11.55 -12.08 16.35
N ALA A 294 10.30 -12.42 16.62
CA ALA A 294 9.52 -13.31 15.76
C ALA A 294 8.05 -12.91 15.83
N LYS A 295 7.52 -12.36 14.75
CA LYS A 295 6.14 -11.85 14.64
C LYS A 295 5.49 -12.38 13.38
N LEU A 296 4.23 -12.77 13.48
CA LEU A 296 3.36 -13.07 12.36
C LEU A 296 2.20 -12.10 12.35
N GLY A 297 1.84 -11.57 11.20
CA GLY A 297 0.75 -10.61 11.13
C GLY A 297 -0.06 -10.69 9.85
N VAL A 298 -1.30 -10.23 9.96
CA VAL A 298 -2.23 -10.03 8.85
C VAL A 298 -2.85 -8.64 9.00
N ASN A 299 -2.81 -7.86 7.92
CA ASN A 299 -3.58 -6.63 7.79
C ASN A 299 -4.52 -6.80 6.60
N ALA A 300 -5.78 -6.46 6.75
CA ALA A 300 -6.74 -6.54 5.66
C ALA A 300 -7.61 -5.29 5.63
N ALA A 301 -7.97 -4.86 4.43
CA ALA A 301 -8.93 -3.80 4.19
C ALA A 301 -9.86 -4.21 3.05
N TRP A 302 -11.13 -3.90 3.22
CA TRP A 302 -12.15 -4.13 2.21
C TRP A 302 -12.94 -2.84 2.02
N VAL A 303 -13.08 -2.41 0.77
CA VAL A 303 -13.83 -1.23 0.37
C VAL A 303 -15.05 -1.67 -0.40
N LEU A 304 -16.22 -1.29 0.09
CA LEU A 304 -17.52 -1.52 -0.54
C LEU A 304 -18.08 -0.18 -1.00
N GLU A 305 -18.33 -0.06 -2.29
CA GLU A 305 -19.07 1.08 -2.83
C GLU A 305 -20.57 0.85 -2.61
N LEU A 306 -21.23 1.80 -1.98
CA LEU A 306 -22.67 1.82 -1.72
C LEU A 306 -23.37 2.76 -2.73
N LYS A 307 -24.72 2.77 -2.71
CA LYS A 307 -25.50 3.71 -3.51
C LYS A 307 -25.04 5.15 -3.27
N ASN A 308 -25.10 5.97 -4.31
CA ASN A 308 -24.75 7.40 -4.29
C ASN A 308 -23.26 7.68 -3.98
N ARG A 309 -22.37 6.73 -4.32
CA ARG A 309 -20.91 6.86 -4.13
C ARG A 309 -20.46 6.85 -2.67
N HIS A 310 -21.33 6.56 -1.72
CA HIS A 310 -20.92 6.31 -0.36
C HIS A 310 -20.04 5.08 -0.30
N MET A 311 -19.09 5.05 0.62
CA MET A 311 -18.21 3.88 0.78
C MET A 311 -18.24 3.40 2.22
N LEU A 312 -18.27 2.08 2.37
CA LEU A 312 -17.99 1.40 3.62
C LEU A 312 -16.59 0.79 3.52
N ILE A 313 -15.71 1.16 4.42
CA ILE A 313 -14.36 0.61 4.53
C ILE A 313 -14.32 -0.23 5.79
N VAL A 314 -14.09 -1.53 5.62
CA VAL A 314 -13.88 -2.47 6.74
C VAL A 314 -12.41 -2.81 6.79
N GLN A 315 -11.80 -2.69 7.96
CA GLN A 315 -10.39 -2.96 8.17
C GLN A 315 -10.22 -3.96 9.31
N GLY A 316 -9.25 -4.86 9.16
CA GLY A 316 -8.87 -5.81 10.18
C GLY A 316 -7.36 -5.92 10.30
N LYS A 317 -6.87 -6.11 11.50
CA LYS A 317 -5.48 -6.39 11.80
C LYS A 317 -5.38 -7.43 12.89
N ALA A 318 -4.56 -8.44 12.64
CA ALA A 318 -4.18 -9.43 13.63
C ALA A 318 -2.66 -9.59 13.62
N GLN A 319 -2.06 -9.67 14.80
CA GLN A 319 -0.63 -9.88 14.93
C GLN A 319 -0.34 -10.71 16.19
N ASP A 320 0.59 -11.66 16.06
CA ASP A 320 1.14 -12.45 17.15
C ASP A 320 2.66 -12.29 17.17
N ALA A 321 3.22 -11.91 18.30
CA ALA A 321 4.64 -11.76 18.55
C ALA A 321 5.10 -12.92 19.46
N PHE A 322 5.62 -13.98 18.87
CA PHE A 322 6.09 -15.17 19.60
C PHE A 322 7.36 -14.90 20.41
N LYS A 323 8.17 -13.95 19.91
CA LYS A 323 9.34 -13.40 20.58
C LYS A 323 9.35 -11.92 20.32
N ALA A 324 9.34 -11.14 21.36
CA ALA A 324 9.37 -9.69 21.26
C ALA A 324 9.96 -9.10 22.55
N SER A 325 10.83 -8.11 22.39
CA SER A 325 11.16 -7.21 23.46
C SER A 325 10.03 -6.19 23.66
N PHE A 326 10.08 -5.42 24.72
CA PHE A 326 9.09 -4.37 24.99
C PHE A 326 8.86 -3.43 23.79
N SER A 327 9.93 -3.06 23.08
CA SER A 327 9.86 -2.18 21.91
C SER A 327 9.23 -2.85 20.70
N ASP A 328 9.24 -4.19 20.66
CA ASP A 328 8.79 -5.00 19.55
C ASP A 328 7.39 -5.59 19.73
N GLU A 329 6.80 -5.42 20.90
CA GLU A 329 5.42 -5.84 21.16
C GLU A 329 4.41 -5.19 20.21
N VAL A 330 3.30 -5.87 20.03
CA VAL A 330 2.18 -5.36 19.23
C VAL A 330 1.58 -4.14 19.90
N LEU A 331 1.55 -3.02 19.18
CA LEU A 331 0.93 -1.78 19.64
C LEU A 331 -0.53 -1.73 19.22
N SER A 332 -1.41 -1.36 20.15
CA SER A 332 -2.84 -1.15 19.85
C SER A 332 -3.08 -0.07 18.80
N ALA A 333 -2.23 0.95 18.75
CA ALA A 333 -2.27 2.00 17.74
C ALA A 333 -2.25 1.49 16.29
N GLY A 334 -1.63 0.37 16.09
CA GLY A 334 -1.68 -0.28 14.79
C GLY A 334 -2.99 -1.03 14.52
N LEU A 335 -3.89 -1.12 15.48
CA LEU A 335 -5.11 -1.92 15.48
C LEU A 335 -6.39 -1.09 15.33
N LEU A 336 -6.34 0.01 14.57
CA LEU A 336 -7.54 0.78 14.22
C LEU A 336 -8.17 1.59 15.37
N THR A 337 -7.41 1.86 16.41
CA THR A 337 -7.87 2.76 17.46
C THR A 337 -7.69 4.21 17.03
N PHE A 338 -8.78 4.96 16.99
CA PHE A 338 -8.76 6.40 16.78
C PHE A 338 -8.62 7.08 18.14
N GLY A 339 -7.59 7.90 18.30
CA GLY A 339 -7.50 8.81 19.40
C GLY A 339 -6.26 8.70 20.30
N ARG A 340 -6.36 9.28 21.45
CA ARG A 340 -5.31 9.63 22.43
C ARG A 340 -4.48 8.44 22.97
N TYR A 341 -5.01 7.22 22.85
CA TYR A 341 -4.47 6.02 23.49
C TYR A 341 -3.60 5.17 22.58
N ASP A 342 -3.25 5.68 21.46
CA ASP A 342 -2.60 4.98 20.35
C ASP A 342 -1.31 4.22 20.68
N ARG A 343 -0.67 4.47 21.83
CA ARG A 343 0.63 3.88 22.15
C ARG A 343 0.67 3.26 23.53
N GLN A 344 -0.46 3.12 24.19
CA GLN A 344 -0.51 2.72 25.60
C GLN A 344 -0.78 1.24 25.81
N ILE A 345 -1.45 0.58 24.86
CA ILE A 345 -1.76 -0.84 24.96
C ILE A 345 -0.72 -1.60 24.15
N ARG A 346 0.02 -2.46 24.83
CA ARG A 346 1.03 -3.33 24.25
C ARG A 346 0.74 -4.76 24.67
N GLY A 347 1.20 -5.73 23.90
CA GLY A 347 1.11 -7.13 24.23
C GLY A 347 1.70 -8.01 23.13
N GLU A 348 1.85 -9.26 23.42
CA GLU A 348 2.34 -10.24 22.47
C GLU A 348 1.33 -10.49 21.35
N ARG A 349 0.04 -10.32 21.62
CA ARG A 349 -1.05 -10.56 20.67
C ARG A 349 -1.97 -9.36 20.55
N GLY A 350 -2.37 -9.08 19.33
CA GLY A 350 -3.30 -8.01 19.04
C GLY A 350 -4.26 -8.37 17.91
N LEU A 351 -5.54 -8.06 18.14
CA LEU A 351 -6.61 -8.13 17.14
C LEU A 351 -7.38 -6.82 17.16
N GLY A 352 -7.53 -6.22 15.99
CA GLY A 352 -8.35 -5.02 15.81
C GLY A 352 -9.21 -5.12 14.57
N VAL A 353 -10.45 -4.65 14.67
CA VAL A 353 -11.38 -4.52 13.57
C VAL A 353 -12.01 -3.14 13.63
N GLY A 354 -12.09 -2.47 12.50
CA GLY A 354 -12.71 -1.15 12.37
C GLY A 354 -13.56 -1.06 11.11
N ALA A 355 -14.55 -0.17 11.16
CA ALA A 355 -15.35 0.19 10.01
C ALA A 355 -15.45 1.70 9.92
N SER A 356 -15.28 2.23 8.70
CA SER A 356 -15.43 3.66 8.42
C SER A 356 -16.45 3.85 7.30
N PHE A 357 -17.33 4.80 7.48
CA PHE A 357 -18.31 5.19 6.47
C PHE A 357 -17.89 6.54 5.88
N VAL A 358 -17.74 6.58 4.55
CA VAL A 358 -17.42 7.81 3.84
C VAL A 358 -18.69 8.26 3.10
N TYR A 359 -19.17 9.42 3.48
CA TYR A 359 -20.36 10.05 2.92
C TYR A 359 -19.94 11.12 1.89
N TYR A 360 -20.55 11.09 0.70
CA TYR A 360 -20.33 12.08 -0.35
C TYR A 360 -21.60 12.84 -0.68
#